data_0c5af33288b6b170960294f08c4e85c7
#
_entry.id   0c5af33288b6b170960294f08c4e85c7
#
_cell.length_a   1.000
_cell.length_b   1.000
_cell.length_c   1.000
_cell.angle_alpha   90.00
_cell.angle_beta   90.00
_cell.angle_gamma   90.00
#
_symmetry.space_group_name_H-M   'P 1'
#
loop_
_entity.id
_entity.type
_entity.pdbx_description
1 polymer ?
#
loop_
_entity_poly.entity_id
_entity_poly.type
_entity_poly.pdbx_seq_one_letter_code
_entity_poly.pdbx_strand_id
1 'polypeptide(L)'
;MSLSVGYLTPKQLLIWDCRRRGLQQASIAKELQVSRQTIHKALNIANLKILESLEETARINKIKVQKVNPLRGFLLGYSSHFKTKTLITFSTKNGIQIWYKHEGDCKNCEQLKECKETLIAEAHERDISLPEDCLPSDYAEKLFAAITGGKK
;
A
#
# COMPACT_ATOMS: atom_id res chain seq x y z
N MET A 1 12.48 -21.31 -12.60
CA MET A 1 11.97 -19.92 -12.60
C MET A 1 12.56 -19.20 -11.41
N SER A 2 13.22 -18.09 -11.62
CA SER A 2 13.69 -17.25 -10.52
C SER A 2 12.56 -16.37 -10.03
N LEU A 3 12.30 -16.38 -8.71
CA LEU A 3 11.34 -15.44 -8.11
C LEU A 3 12.03 -14.09 -7.94
N SER A 4 11.37 -13.04 -8.37
CA SER A 4 11.89 -11.69 -8.17
C SER A 4 11.88 -11.32 -6.70
N VAL A 5 12.84 -10.50 -6.30
CA VAL A 5 12.80 -9.77 -5.02
C VAL A 5 11.47 -9.02 -4.95
N GLY A 6 10.82 -9.02 -3.83
CA GLY A 6 9.52 -8.38 -3.67
C GLY A 6 8.30 -9.27 -3.88
N TYR A 7 8.48 -10.46 -4.43
CA TYR A 7 7.38 -11.42 -4.52
C TYR A 7 7.06 -12.02 -3.14
N LEU A 8 5.81 -11.89 -2.72
CA LEU A 8 5.32 -12.52 -1.50
C LEU A 8 4.59 -13.82 -1.83
N THR A 9 4.86 -14.86 -1.04
CA THR A 9 4.03 -16.07 -1.11
C THR A 9 2.62 -15.75 -0.59
N PRO A 10 1.58 -16.51 -1.00
CA PRO A 10 0.22 -16.31 -0.49
C PRO A 10 0.15 -16.30 1.04
N LYS A 11 0.93 -17.15 1.71
CA LYS A 11 0.99 -17.23 3.17
C LYS A 11 1.62 -15.98 3.78
N GLN A 12 2.72 -15.50 3.21
CA GLN A 12 3.37 -14.26 3.66
C GLN A 12 2.43 -13.06 3.49
N LEU A 13 1.71 -13.00 2.38
CA LEU A 13 0.75 -11.94 2.11
C LEU A 13 -0.40 -11.95 3.11
N LEU A 14 -0.95 -13.12 3.39
CA LEU A 14 -2.02 -13.29 4.38
C LEU A 14 -1.58 -12.84 5.78
N ILE A 15 -0.42 -13.28 6.22
CA ILE A 15 0.13 -12.93 7.54
C ILE A 15 0.39 -11.42 7.64
N TRP A 16 0.97 -10.83 6.60
CA TRP A 16 1.20 -9.39 6.54
C TRP A 16 -0.12 -8.61 6.61
N ASP A 17 -1.12 -9.01 5.84
CA ASP A 17 -2.44 -8.37 5.83
C ASP A 17 -3.11 -8.43 7.20
N CYS A 18 -3.10 -9.59 7.84
CA CYS A 18 -3.63 -9.75 9.20
C CYS A 18 -2.94 -8.81 10.20
N ARG A 19 -1.61 -8.72 10.14
CA ARG A 19 -0.84 -7.85 11.04
C ARG A 19 -1.10 -6.38 10.77
N ARG A 20 -1.21 -5.98 9.52
CA ARG A 20 -1.55 -4.62 9.14
C ARG A 20 -2.92 -4.20 9.68
N ARG A 21 -3.89 -5.11 9.68
CA ARG A 21 -5.23 -4.90 10.25
C ARG A 21 -5.25 -4.85 11.78
N GLY A 22 -4.12 -5.05 12.43
CA GLY A 22 -3.96 -4.93 13.86
C GLY A 22 -4.00 -6.22 14.67
N LEU A 23 -4.10 -7.38 14.02
CA LEU A 23 -4.06 -8.65 14.72
C LEU A 23 -2.68 -8.86 15.36
N GLN A 24 -2.68 -9.38 16.60
CA GLN A 24 -1.45 -9.72 17.30
C GLN A 24 -0.82 -10.98 16.70
N GLN A 25 0.51 -11.06 16.73
CA GLN A 25 1.24 -12.23 16.20
C GLN A 25 0.77 -13.54 16.84
N ALA A 26 0.52 -13.53 18.15
CA ALA A 26 0.02 -14.70 18.88
C ALA A 26 -1.37 -15.14 18.38
N SER A 27 -2.25 -14.19 18.06
CA SER A 27 -3.58 -14.49 17.52
C SER A 27 -3.50 -15.08 16.11
N ILE A 28 -2.64 -14.54 15.27
CA ILE A 28 -2.40 -15.06 13.92
C ILE A 28 -1.84 -16.49 13.99
N ALA A 29 -0.87 -16.72 14.87
CA ALA A 29 -0.26 -18.03 15.06
C ALA A 29 -1.30 -19.07 15.48
N LYS A 30 -2.16 -18.72 16.43
CA LYS A 30 -3.25 -19.60 16.90
C LYS A 30 -4.22 -19.94 15.77
N GLU A 31 -4.63 -18.94 15.00
CA GLU A 31 -5.59 -19.10 13.91
C GLU A 31 -5.03 -19.98 12.78
N LEU A 32 -3.75 -19.80 12.44
CA LEU A 32 -3.07 -20.58 11.40
C LEU A 32 -2.45 -21.88 11.91
N GLN A 33 -2.58 -22.19 13.21
CA GLN A 33 -2.03 -23.40 13.83
C GLN A 33 -0.53 -23.58 13.64
N VAL A 34 0.21 -22.49 13.79
CA VAL A 34 1.67 -22.44 13.70
C VAL A 34 2.25 -21.75 14.93
N SER A 35 3.58 -21.83 15.11
CA SER A 35 4.24 -21.14 16.21
C SER A 35 4.29 -19.62 16.00
N ARG A 36 4.38 -18.85 17.09
CA ARG A 36 4.59 -17.42 17.04
C ARG A 36 5.88 -17.05 16.33
N GLN A 37 6.94 -17.86 16.51
CA GLN A 37 8.21 -17.66 15.81
C GLN A 37 8.06 -17.78 14.30
N THR A 38 7.23 -18.70 13.82
CA THR A 38 6.92 -18.83 12.39
C THR A 38 6.27 -17.57 11.85
N ILE A 39 5.31 -16.99 12.59
CA ILE A 39 4.67 -15.74 12.22
C ILE A 39 5.67 -14.58 12.20
N HIS A 40 6.51 -14.47 13.22
CA HIS A 40 7.53 -13.43 13.33
C HIS A 40 8.52 -13.47 12.13
N LYS A 41 9.01 -14.65 11.78
CA LYS A 41 9.88 -14.84 10.62
C LYS A 41 9.18 -14.46 9.31
N ALA A 42 7.95 -14.91 9.12
CA ALA A 42 7.16 -14.60 7.94
C ALA A 42 6.92 -13.10 7.79
N LEU A 43 6.63 -12.40 8.88
CA LEU A 43 6.45 -10.95 8.89
C LEU A 43 7.74 -10.21 8.56
N ASN A 44 8.87 -10.62 9.12
CA ASN A 44 10.15 -10.01 8.81
C ASN A 44 10.50 -10.14 7.32
N ILE A 45 10.27 -11.31 6.74
CA ILE A 45 10.49 -11.55 5.32
C ILE A 45 9.51 -10.72 4.48
N ALA A 46 8.24 -10.71 4.83
CA ALA A 46 7.22 -9.94 4.10
C ALA A 46 7.52 -8.44 4.14
N ASN A 47 7.83 -7.90 5.31
CA ASN A 47 8.18 -6.49 5.45
C ASN A 47 9.42 -6.10 4.65
N LEU A 48 10.44 -6.97 4.63
CA LEU A 48 11.64 -6.73 3.83
C LEU A 48 11.33 -6.73 2.33
N LYS A 49 10.57 -7.70 1.86
CA LYS A 49 10.17 -7.78 0.45
C LYS A 49 9.33 -6.59 0.01
N ILE A 50 8.39 -6.15 0.86
CA ILE A 50 7.56 -4.96 0.57
C ILE A 50 8.42 -3.70 0.56
N LEU A 51 9.33 -3.54 1.53
CA LEU A 51 10.25 -2.43 1.58
C LEU A 51 11.09 -2.34 0.31
N GLU A 52 11.69 -3.45 -0.09
CA GLU A 52 12.50 -3.52 -1.31
C GLU A 52 11.67 -3.19 -2.57
N SER A 53 10.44 -3.68 -2.64
CA SER A 53 9.54 -3.38 -3.76
C SER A 53 9.19 -1.90 -3.84
N LEU A 54 8.88 -1.28 -2.71
CA LEU A 54 8.56 0.15 -2.63
C LEU A 54 9.77 1.01 -3.01
N GLU A 55 10.94 0.69 -2.46
CA GLU A 55 12.17 1.42 -2.74
C GLU A 55 12.65 1.25 -4.19
N GLU A 56 12.56 0.06 -4.73
CA GLU A 56 12.92 -0.21 -6.14
C GLU A 56 11.97 0.51 -7.10
N THR A 57 10.67 0.52 -6.81
CA THR A 57 9.69 1.28 -7.57
C THR A 57 9.99 2.78 -7.54
N ALA A 58 10.36 3.32 -6.38
CA ALA A 58 10.78 4.70 -6.24
C ALA A 58 12.05 5.00 -7.05
N ARG A 59 13.04 4.11 -6.99
CA ARG A 59 14.30 4.26 -7.73
C ARG A 59 14.07 4.29 -9.24
N ILE A 60 13.31 3.34 -9.76
CA ILE A 60 13.01 3.24 -11.20
C ILE A 60 12.27 4.48 -11.70
N ASN A 61 11.35 5.00 -10.90
CA ASN A 61 10.53 6.15 -11.26
C ASN A 61 11.11 7.50 -10.82
N LYS A 62 12.36 7.53 -10.37
CA LYS A 62 13.09 8.75 -9.97
C LYS A 62 12.35 9.52 -8.86
N ILE A 63 11.84 8.80 -7.90
CA ILE A 63 11.14 9.34 -6.74
C ILE A 63 12.11 9.40 -5.55
N LYS A 64 12.28 10.58 -4.97
CA LYS A 64 13.05 10.76 -3.75
C LYS A 64 12.21 10.32 -2.55
N VAL A 65 12.70 9.35 -1.80
CA VAL A 65 12.01 8.81 -0.62
C VAL A 65 12.07 9.81 0.53
N GLN A 66 10.91 10.15 1.08
CA GLN A 66 10.78 10.97 2.28
C GLN A 66 10.42 10.13 3.51
N LYS A 67 9.54 9.17 3.34
CA LYS A 67 9.09 8.26 4.39
C LYS A 67 8.66 6.94 3.79
N VAL A 68 8.99 5.84 4.44
CA VAL A 68 8.54 4.51 4.03
C VAL A 68 8.08 3.71 5.24
N ASN A 69 6.98 2.99 5.07
CA ASN A 69 6.45 2.10 6.11
C ASN A 69 5.95 0.80 5.46
N PRO A 70 6.78 -0.25 5.46
CA PRO A 70 6.42 -1.49 4.80
C PRO A 70 5.25 -2.22 5.48
N LEU A 71 5.09 -2.10 6.79
CA LEU A 71 3.97 -2.72 7.49
C LEU A 71 2.64 -2.10 7.06
N ARG A 72 2.58 -0.81 6.88
CA ARG A 72 1.40 -0.10 6.38
C ARG A 72 1.31 -0.08 4.86
N GLY A 73 2.34 -0.53 4.17
CA GLY A 73 2.36 -0.66 2.73
C GLY A 73 2.37 0.67 1.99
N PHE A 74 3.20 1.63 2.41
CA PHE A 74 3.33 2.89 1.68
C PHE A 74 4.75 3.46 1.70
N LEU A 75 5.04 4.24 0.67
CA LEU A 75 6.21 5.10 0.56
C LEU A 75 5.77 6.48 0.10
N LEU A 76 6.15 7.50 0.85
CA LEU A 76 5.91 8.89 0.51
C LEU A 76 7.19 9.50 -0.04
N GLY A 77 7.09 10.19 -1.16
CA GLY A 77 8.24 10.79 -1.80
C GLY A 77 7.90 11.96 -2.71
N TYR A 78 8.90 12.37 -3.47
CA TYR A 78 8.79 13.45 -4.44
C TYR A 78 9.35 13.00 -5.79
N SER A 79 8.56 13.14 -6.85
CA SER A 79 8.99 12.84 -8.21
C SER A 79 9.79 14.00 -8.78
N SER A 80 11.07 13.76 -9.06
CA SER A 80 11.93 14.75 -9.74
C SER A 80 11.53 14.96 -11.19
N HIS A 81 10.97 13.92 -11.82
CA HIS A 81 10.56 13.94 -13.21
C HIS A 81 9.28 14.77 -13.40
N PHE A 82 8.24 14.47 -12.61
CA PHE A 82 6.95 15.16 -12.68
C PHE A 82 6.87 16.39 -11.76
N LYS A 83 7.89 16.64 -10.93
CA LYS A 83 7.96 17.76 -10.00
C LYS A 83 6.76 17.85 -9.06
N THR A 84 6.36 16.72 -8.50
CA THR A 84 5.18 16.63 -7.63
C THR A 84 5.36 15.63 -6.50
N LYS A 85 4.56 15.78 -5.46
CA LYS A 85 4.46 14.79 -4.38
C LYS A 85 3.92 13.47 -4.94
N THR A 86 4.48 12.39 -4.46
CA THR A 86 4.17 11.04 -4.93
C THR A 86 3.96 10.11 -3.76
N LEU A 87 2.96 9.27 -3.87
CA LEU A 87 2.70 8.18 -2.93
C LEU A 87 2.78 6.86 -3.67
N ILE A 88 3.54 5.91 -3.14
CA ILE A 88 3.55 4.53 -3.62
C ILE A 88 2.86 3.68 -2.56
N THR A 89 1.89 2.89 -2.96
CA THR A 89 1.15 2.00 -2.06
C THR A 89 1.33 0.54 -2.47
N PHE A 90 1.34 -0.32 -1.47
CA PHE A 90 1.27 -1.76 -1.65
C PHE A 90 0.00 -2.28 -0.98
N SER A 91 -0.78 -3.05 -1.72
CA SER A 91 -1.99 -3.70 -1.22
C SER A 91 -2.11 -5.12 -1.76
N THR A 92 -2.91 -5.95 -1.08
CA THR A 92 -3.12 -7.33 -1.50
C THR A 92 -3.89 -7.42 -2.81
N LYS A 93 -4.83 -6.49 -3.03
CA LYS A 93 -5.66 -6.48 -4.23
C LYS A 93 -4.99 -5.82 -5.42
N ASN A 94 -4.40 -4.64 -5.21
CA ASN A 94 -3.88 -3.82 -6.31
C ASN A 94 -2.37 -4.00 -6.54
N GLY A 95 -1.64 -4.66 -5.61
CA GLY A 95 -0.18 -4.72 -5.68
C GLY A 95 0.45 -3.34 -5.48
N ILE A 96 1.47 -3.04 -6.27
CA ILE A 96 2.12 -1.72 -6.25
C ILE A 96 1.33 -0.74 -7.11
N GLN A 97 0.97 0.40 -6.51
CA GLN A 97 0.35 1.53 -7.21
C GLN A 97 1.17 2.79 -6.94
N ILE A 98 1.34 3.62 -7.97
CA ILE A 98 2.01 4.92 -7.86
C ILE A 98 0.96 6.02 -8.08
N TRP A 99 0.88 6.92 -7.10
CA TRP A 99 -0.08 8.01 -7.12
C TRP A 99 0.67 9.34 -7.19
N TYR A 100 0.54 10.02 -8.33
CA TYR A 100 1.09 11.37 -8.51
C TYR A 100 0.00 12.39 -8.20
N LYS A 101 0.36 13.42 -7.41
CA LYS A 101 -0.54 14.55 -7.24
C LYS A 101 -0.55 15.36 -8.52
N HIS A 102 -1.69 15.43 -9.17
CA HIS A 102 -1.86 16.23 -10.39
C HIS A 102 -3.18 16.98 -10.34
N GLU A 103 -3.21 18.10 -11.05
CA GLU A 103 -4.44 18.82 -11.33
C GLU A 103 -5.03 18.26 -12.62
N GLY A 104 -6.29 17.86 -12.57
CA GLY A 104 -6.95 17.27 -13.72
C GLY A 104 -8.47 17.37 -13.61
N ASP A 105 -9.14 17.28 -14.75
CA ASP A 105 -10.59 17.25 -14.80
C ASP A 105 -11.10 15.81 -14.67
N CYS A 106 -11.35 15.40 -13.43
CA CYS A 106 -11.87 14.05 -13.16
C CYS A 106 -13.24 13.82 -13.77
N LYS A 107 -14.07 14.85 -13.93
CA LYS A 107 -15.44 14.70 -14.47
C LYS A 107 -15.44 14.21 -15.91
N ASN A 108 -14.44 14.62 -16.71
CA ASN A 108 -14.31 14.29 -18.13
C ASN A 108 -13.21 13.26 -18.39
N CYS A 109 -12.67 12.64 -17.34
CA CYS A 109 -11.59 11.66 -17.46
C CYS A 109 -12.14 10.29 -17.87
N GLU A 110 -11.57 9.70 -18.91
CA GLU A 110 -11.94 8.35 -19.37
C GLU A 110 -11.66 7.26 -18.36
N GLN A 111 -10.71 7.49 -17.45
CA GLN A 111 -10.30 6.54 -16.40
C GLN A 111 -11.04 6.75 -15.08
N LEU A 112 -12.06 7.61 -15.05
CA LEU A 112 -12.80 7.97 -13.84
C LEU A 112 -13.25 6.76 -13.04
N LYS A 113 -13.91 5.81 -13.70
CA LYS A 113 -14.47 4.61 -13.07
C LYS A 113 -13.37 3.72 -12.49
N GLU A 114 -12.36 3.41 -13.29
CA GLU A 114 -11.26 2.55 -12.89
C GLU A 114 -10.44 3.17 -11.74
N CYS A 115 -10.14 4.45 -11.83
CA CYS A 115 -9.45 5.19 -10.79
C CYS A 115 -10.22 5.15 -9.46
N LYS A 116 -11.52 5.38 -9.51
CA LYS A 116 -12.40 5.35 -8.35
C LYS A 116 -12.46 3.95 -7.73
N GLU A 117 -12.63 2.92 -8.51
CA GLU A 117 -12.65 1.52 -8.05
C GLU A 117 -11.33 1.13 -7.37
N THR A 118 -10.21 1.54 -7.93
CA THR A 118 -8.87 1.28 -7.35
C THR A 118 -8.72 1.98 -6.00
N LEU A 119 -9.09 3.24 -5.89
CA LEU A 119 -9.03 4.02 -4.65
C LEU A 119 -9.94 3.44 -3.56
N ILE A 120 -11.16 3.06 -3.90
CA ILE A 120 -12.10 2.43 -2.97
C ILE A 120 -11.56 1.10 -2.46
N ALA A 121 -10.97 0.28 -3.33
CA ALA A 121 -10.34 -0.96 -2.93
C ALA A 121 -9.18 -0.76 -1.95
N GLU A 122 -8.35 0.27 -2.16
CA GLU A 122 -7.27 0.64 -1.23
C GLU A 122 -7.83 1.04 0.15
N ALA A 123 -8.92 1.80 0.17
CA ALA A 123 -9.56 2.22 1.41
C ALA A 123 -10.18 1.03 2.17
N HIS A 124 -10.94 0.19 1.48
CA HIS A 124 -11.59 -0.97 2.07
C HIS A 124 -10.59 -1.95 2.67
N GLU A 125 -9.50 -2.23 1.96
CA GLU A 125 -8.45 -3.12 2.44
C GLU A 125 -7.81 -2.62 3.74
N ARG A 126 -7.75 -1.29 3.93
CA ARG A 126 -7.18 -0.64 5.11
C ARG A 126 -8.19 -0.28 6.19
N ASP A 127 -9.43 -0.73 6.04
CA ASP A 127 -10.55 -0.39 6.94
C ASP A 127 -10.74 1.14 7.10
N ILE A 128 -10.50 1.89 6.04
CA ILE A 128 -10.74 3.33 5.97
C ILE A 128 -12.10 3.56 5.34
N SER A 129 -13.00 4.19 6.09
CA SER A 129 -14.34 4.55 5.62
C SER A 129 -14.37 6.01 5.19
N LEU A 130 -14.68 6.24 3.92
CA LEU A 130 -14.80 7.57 3.31
C LEU A 130 -16.05 7.64 2.44
N PRO A 131 -16.66 8.83 2.27
CA PRO A 131 -17.76 9.00 1.34
C PRO A 131 -17.36 8.64 -0.09
N GLU A 132 -18.11 7.77 -0.74
CA GLU A 132 -17.81 7.27 -2.08
C GLU A 132 -18.46 8.09 -3.21
N ASP A 133 -19.25 9.07 -2.87
CA ASP A 133 -20.00 9.93 -3.80
C ASP A 133 -19.23 11.17 -4.26
N CYS A 134 -17.93 11.23 -4.02
CA CYS A 134 -17.05 12.34 -4.42
C CYS A 134 -16.19 11.98 -5.64
N LEU A 135 -15.54 12.98 -6.21
CA LEU A 135 -14.58 12.78 -7.31
C LEU A 135 -13.35 12.00 -6.83
N PRO A 136 -12.70 11.22 -7.70
CA PRO A 136 -11.50 10.49 -7.34
C PRO A 136 -10.39 11.34 -6.73
N SER A 137 -10.19 12.56 -7.19
CA SER A 137 -9.19 13.48 -6.64
C SER A 137 -9.46 13.81 -5.16
N ASP A 138 -10.72 14.09 -4.82
CA ASP A 138 -11.12 14.42 -3.45
C ASP A 138 -11.04 13.19 -2.54
N TYR A 139 -11.46 12.05 -3.05
CA TYR A 139 -11.35 10.77 -2.36
C TYR A 139 -9.89 10.41 -2.09
N ALA A 140 -9.03 10.55 -3.09
CA ALA A 140 -7.61 10.28 -3.00
C ALA A 140 -6.92 11.15 -1.95
N GLU A 141 -7.23 12.45 -1.90
CA GLU A 141 -6.65 13.36 -0.92
C GLU A 141 -6.95 12.92 0.52
N LYS A 142 -8.21 12.58 0.79
CA LYS A 142 -8.64 12.08 2.10
C LYS A 142 -8.03 10.72 2.44
N LEU A 143 -8.02 9.81 1.47
CA LEU A 143 -7.44 8.48 1.63
C LEU A 143 -5.94 8.54 1.92
N PHE A 144 -5.21 9.32 1.16
CA PHE A 144 -3.74 9.42 1.31
C PHE A 144 -3.37 10.09 2.63
N ALA A 145 -4.13 11.07 3.08
CA ALA A 145 -3.96 11.65 4.41
C ALA A 145 -4.16 10.59 5.51
N ALA A 146 -5.18 9.74 5.37
CA ALA A 146 -5.43 8.66 6.32
C ALA A 146 -4.33 7.58 6.29
N ILE A 147 -3.81 7.24 5.12
CA ILE A 147 -2.74 6.25 4.98
C ILE A 147 -1.43 6.76 5.59
N THR A 148 -1.05 7.99 5.30
CA THR A 148 0.26 8.56 5.66
C THR A 148 0.28 9.23 7.03
N GLY A 149 -0.83 9.84 7.43
CA GLY A 149 -0.98 10.53 8.72
C GLY A 149 -1.27 9.62 9.89
N GLY A 150 -1.44 8.35 9.64
CA GLY A 150 -1.85 7.27 10.49
C GLY A 150 -1.59 7.43 11.96
N LYS A 151 -2.59 7.86 12.66
CA LYS A 151 -2.74 7.41 14.02
C LYS A 151 -3.02 5.91 13.97
N LYS A 152 -2.19 5.19 14.61
CA LYS A 152 -2.23 3.79 14.99
C LYS A 152 -3.60 3.09 14.87
#